data_85b64a4be4c1c18fd1dd2d93fb9b0d2a
#
_entry.id   85b64a4be4c1c18fd1dd2d93fb9b0d2a
#
_cell.length_a   1.000
_cell.length_b   1.000
_cell.length_c   1.000
_cell.angle_alpha   90.00
_cell.angle_beta   90.00
_cell.angle_gamma   90.00
#
_symmetry.space_group_name_H-M   'P 1'
#
loop_
_entity.id
_entity.type
_entity.pdbx_description
1 polymer ?
#
loop_
_entity_poly.entity_id
_entity_poly.type
_entity_poly.pdbx_seq_one_letter_code
_entity_poly.pdbx_strand_id
1 'polypeptide(L)'
;MTGFVGNIEKETEKNHYFRQVLFTGKHTQLVVMCLQRGEEIGNEVHKKVDQFFRIEKGEAKFVFNGTEEHIVGEGGGIVIPAGTWHNVINTSKSRQLKLYTLYSPPNHPDGTIHKNKAEAMAAEEAEHK
;
A
#
# COMPACT_ATOMS: atom_id res chain seq x y z
N MET A 1 0.56 21.13 11.92
CA MET A 1 0.02 19.94 12.61
C MET A 1 1.18 19.05 13.02
N THR A 2 1.19 18.61 14.27
CA THR A 2 2.32 17.83 14.80
C THR A 2 2.35 16.38 14.30
N GLY A 3 1.18 15.80 14.00
CA GLY A 3 1.06 14.42 13.55
C GLY A 3 -0.18 14.25 12.71
N PHE A 4 -0.54 13.01 12.45
CA PHE A 4 -1.80 12.70 11.78
C PHE A 4 -2.86 12.32 12.83
N VAL A 5 -4.01 12.98 12.74
CA VAL A 5 -5.19 12.67 13.56
C VAL A 5 -6.40 12.72 12.63
N GLY A 6 -7.15 11.64 12.56
CA GLY A 6 -8.32 11.58 11.70
C GLY A 6 -8.99 10.22 11.74
N ASN A 7 -10.09 10.10 11.00
CA ASN A 7 -10.77 8.82 10.83
C ASN A 7 -10.10 8.06 9.69
N ILE A 8 -9.23 7.13 10.02
CA ILE A 8 -8.41 6.43 9.02
C ILE A 8 -9.28 5.59 8.05
N GLU A 9 -10.35 5.01 8.54
CA GLU A 9 -11.28 4.25 7.70
C GLU A 9 -11.89 5.15 6.62
N LYS A 10 -12.39 6.33 7.01
CA LYS A 10 -12.97 7.29 6.07
C LYS A 10 -11.94 7.81 5.09
N GLU A 11 -10.74 8.12 5.56
CA GLU A 11 -9.66 8.59 4.69
C GLU A 11 -9.31 7.52 3.63
N THR A 12 -9.27 6.27 4.05
CA THR A 12 -8.99 5.14 3.16
C THR A 12 -10.12 4.92 2.16
N GLU A 13 -11.37 4.95 2.61
CA GLU A 13 -12.53 4.70 1.75
C GLU A 13 -12.73 5.80 0.70
N LYS A 14 -12.46 7.04 1.05
CA LYS A 14 -12.63 8.15 0.09
C LYS A 14 -11.49 8.26 -0.91
N ASN A 15 -10.37 7.62 -0.65
CA ASN A 15 -9.21 7.69 -1.54
C ASN A 15 -9.44 6.90 -2.84
N HIS A 16 -9.27 7.57 -3.99
CA HIS A 16 -9.35 6.95 -5.31
C HIS A 16 -7.99 6.88 -6.00
N TYR A 17 -6.94 7.46 -5.41
CA TYR A 17 -5.61 7.43 -5.99
C TYR A 17 -4.94 6.09 -5.73
N PHE A 18 -4.13 5.65 -6.68
CA PHE A 18 -3.33 4.43 -6.48
C PHE A 18 -2.53 4.51 -5.18
N ARG A 19 -1.86 5.65 -4.95
CA ARG A 19 -1.07 5.89 -3.74
C ARG A 19 -1.13 7.35 -3.33
N GLN A 20 -1.37 7.58 -2.05
CA GLN A 20 -1.28 8.93 -1.49
C GLN A 20 -0.69 8.87 -0.09
N VAL A 21 0.45 9.55 0.10
CA VAL A 21 1.05 9.69 1.42
C VAL A 21 0.21 10.68 2.23
N LEU A 22 -0.31 10.25 3.37
CA LEU A 22 -1.07 11.12 4.27
C LEU A 22 -0.18 11.78 5.31
N PHE A 23 0.85 11.08 5.79
CA PHE A 23 1.73 11.62 6.81
C PHE A 23 3.08 10.89 6.81
N THR A 24 4.15 11.66 6.93
CA THR A 24 5.50 11.11 7.05
C THR A 24 6.08 11.51 8.40
N GLY A 25 6.27 10.54 9.29
CA GLY A 25 6.97 10.74 10.55
C GLY A 25 8.43 10.36 10.41
N LYS A 26 9.16 10.45 11.52
CA LYS A 26 10.58 10.09 11.54
C LYS A 26 10.78 8.57 11.34
N HIS A 27 9.91 7.76 11.93
CA HIS A 27 10.06 6.30 11.96
C HIS A 27 8.88 5.55 11.35
N THR A 28 7.86 6.24 10.85
CA THR A 28 6.71 5.61 10.22
C THR A 28 6.07 6.54 9.21
N GLN A 29 5.40 5.96 8.21
CA GLN A 29 4.74 6.72 7.15
C GLN A 29 3.40 6.09 6.86
N LEU A 30 2.35 6.92 6.87
CA LEU A 30 0.98 6.47 6.60
C LEU A 30 0.60 6.78 5.15
N VAL A 31 0.15 5.74 4.45
CA VAL A 31 -0.18 5.83 3.02
C VAL A 31 -1.51 5.14 2.78
N VAL A 32 -2.38 5.76 1.99
CA VAL A 32 -3.63 5.14 1.52
C VAL A 32 -3.46 4.73 0.06
N MET A 33 -4.08 3.60 -0.31
CA MET A 33 -4.02 3.07 -1.66
C MET A 33 -5.37 2.57 -2.13
N CYS A 34 -5.61 2.71 -3.42
CA CYS A 34 -6.77 2.15 -4.10
C CYS A 34 -6.29 1.39 -5.33
N LEU A 35 -6.54 0.09 -5.37
CA LEU A 35 -6.22 -0.74 -6.52
C LEU A 35 -7.51 -1.01 -7.29
N GLN A 36 -7.46 -0.81 -8.60
CA GLN A 36 -8.58 -1.09 -9.47
C GLN A 36 -8.76 -2.61 -9.63
N ARG A 37 -9.88 -3.00 -10.24
CA ARG A 37 -10.19 -4.41 -10.50
C ARG A 37 -9.04 -5.09 -11.22
N GLY A 38 -8.57 -6.22 -10.68
CA GLY A 38 -7.49 -7.00 -11.26
C GLY A 38 -6.11 -6.39 -11.17
N GLU A 39 -5.98 -5.23 -10.56
CA GLU A 39 -4.71 -4.51 -10.46
C GLU A 39 -3.85 -5.07 -9.33
N GLU A 40 -2.54 -5.00 -9.50
CA GLU A 40 -1.61 -5.42 -8.46
C GLU A 40 -0.56 -4.34 -8.23
N ILE A 41 0.05 -4.35 -7.05
CA ILE A 41 1.17 -3.43 -6.76
C ILE A 41 2.40 -3.84 -7.56
N GLY A 42 2.66 -5.13 -7.66
CA GLY A 42 3.83 -5.70 -8.28
C GLY A 42 4.74 -6.34 -7.23
N ASN A 43 5.54 -7.30 -7.64
CA ASN A 43 6.43 -7.98 -6.71
C ASN A 43 7.58 -7.04 -6.33
N GLU A 44 7.74 -6.80 -5.02
CA GLU A 44 8.74 -5.86 -4.51
C GLU A 44 9.31 -6.34 -3.18
N VAL A 45 10.46 -5.78 -2.81
CA VAL A 45 11.10 -6.03 -1.52
C VAL A 45 11.58 -4.70 -0.93
N HIS A 46 11.34 -4.52 0.36
CA HIS A 46 11.86 -3.39 1.12
C HIS A 46 12.88 -3.95 2.11
N LYS A 47 14.15 -3.77 1.84
CA LYS A 47 15.22 -4.45 2.61
C LYS A 47 15.33 -3.96 4.04
N LYS A 48 14.95 -2.71 4.31
CA LYS A 48 15.12 -2.06 5.62
C LYS A 48 13.81 -1.49 6.18
N VAL A 49 12.68 -1.91 5.64
CA VAL A 49 11.36 -1.36 6.00
C VAL A 49 10.43 -2.51 6.34
N ASP A 50 9.86 -2.47 7.53
CA ASP A 50 8.71 -3.30 7.87
C ASP A 50 7.46 -2.61 7.35
N GLN A 51 6.49 -3.37 6.89
CA GLN A 51 5.28 -2.80 6.32
C GLN A 51 4.04 -3.47 6.92
N PHE A 52 3.07 -2.65 7.31
CA PHE A 52 1.76 -3.12 7.77
C PHE A 52 0.71 -2.71 6.76
N PHE A 53 -0.21 -3.63 6.43
CA PHE A 53 -1.39 -3.33 5.60
C PHE A 53 -2.65 -3.64 6.38
N ARG A 54 -3.66 -2.79 6.22
CA ARG A 54 -5.02 -3.09 6.65
C ARG A 54 -5.98 -2.90 5.49
N ILE A 55 -6.84 -3.90 5.28
CA ILE A 55 -7.85 -3.86 4.21
C ILE A 55 -9.13 -3.24 4.76
N GLU A 56 -9.58 -2.15 4.14
CA GLU A 56 -10.83 -1.48 4.51
C GLU A 56 -11.99 -1.87 3.59
N LYS A 57 -11.75 -2.03 2.29
CA LYS A 57 -12.77 -2.44 1.31
C LYS A 57 -12.17 -3.45 0.34
N GLY A 58 -12.93 -4.50 0.06
CA GLY A 58 -12.52 -5.53 -0.88
C GLY A 58 -11.71 -6.63 -0.23
N GLU A 59 -10.99 -7.37 -1.06
CA GLU A 59 -10.20 -8.52 -0.62
C GLU A 59 -8.89 -8.54 -1.41
N ALA A 60 -7.80 -8.72 -0.70
CA ALA A 60 -6.47 -8.74 -1.30
C ALA A 60 -5.85 -10.12 -1.21
N LYS A 61 -5.09 -10.51 -2.23
CA LYS A 61 -4.21 -11.66 -2.19
C LYS A 61 -2.79 -11.15 -2.00
N PHE A 62 -2.17 -11.58 -0.91
CA PHE A 62 -0.76 -11.30 -0.61
C PHE A 62 0.06 -12.53 -0.99
N VAL A 63 1.14 -12.34 -1.72
CA VAL A 63 2.05 -13.41 -2.10
C VAL A 63 3.43 -13.09 -1.54
N PHE A 64 3.95 -13.97 -0.66
CA PHE A 64 5.28 -13.82 -0.05
C PHE A 64 6.27 -14.75 -0.75
N ASN A 65 7.43 -14.20 -1.10
CA ASN A 65 8.53 -14.97 -1.66
C ASN A 65 8.10 -15.87 -2.85
N GLY A 66 7.13 -15.38 -3.62
CA GLY A 66 6.66 -16.03 -4.83
C GLY A 66 5.72 -17.22 -4.63
N THR A 67 5.59 -17.75 -3.41
CA THR A 67 4.87 -19.00 -3.19
C THR A 67 3.85 -19.00 -2.06
N GLU A 68 4.08 -18.24 -1.02
CA GLU A 68 3.19 -18.23 0.16
C GLU A 68 2.05 -17.24 -0.08
N GLU A 69 0.82 -17.75 -0.18
CA GLU A 69 -0.36 -16.94 -0.50
C GLU A 69 -1.27 -16.78 0.71
N HIS A 70 -1.76 -15.56 0.91
CA HIS A 70 -2.73 -15.24 1.96
C HIS A 70 -3.84 -14.38 1.37
N ILE A 71 -5.09 -14.73 1.67
CA ILE A 71 -6.25 -13.92 1.30
C ILE A 71 -6.66 -13.12 2.54
N VAL A 72 -6.72 -11.80 2.39
CA VAL A 72 -7.05 -10.90 3.49
C VAL A 72 -8.23 -10.01 3.09
N GLY A 73 -9.32 -10.11 3.83
CA GLY A 73 -10.54 -9.34 3.58
C GLY A 73 -10.67 -8.13 4.49
N GLU A 74 -11.84 -7.52 4.44
CA GLU A 74 -12.16 -6.30 5.20
C GLU A 74 -11.89 -6.49 6.69
N GLY A 75 -11.19 -5.54 7.29
CA GLY A 75 -10.80 -5.57 8.69
C GLY A 75 -9.56 -6.40 8.97
N GLY A 76 -9.05 -7.11 7.96
CA GLY A 76 -7.84 -7.92 8.10
C GLY A 76 -6.57 -7.08 8.00
N GLY A 77 -5.55 -7.54 8.69
CA GLY A 77 -4.24 -6.91 8.66
C GLY A 77 -3.13 -7.90 8.38
N ILE A 78 -2.00 -7.40 7.89
CA ILE A 78 -0.84 -8.21 7.59
C ILE A 78 0.43 -7.39 7.85
N VAL A 79 1.41 -8.03 8.48
CA VAL A 79 2.72 -7.43 8.70
C VAL A 79 3.72 -8.14 7.81
N ILE A 80 4.46 -7.36 7.01
CA ILE A 80 5.48 -7.88 6.12
C ILE A 80 6.83 -7.42 6.66
N PRO A 81 7.65 -8.37 7.17
CA PRO A 81 8.98 -8.01 7.68
C PRO A 81 9.90 -7.52 6.57
N ALA A 82 10.84 -6.64 6.94
CA ALA A 82 11.88 -6.19 6.03
C ALA A 82 12.58 -7.39 5.37
N GLY A 83 12.90 -7.26 4.10
CA GLY A 83 13.60 -8.31 3.35
C GLY A 83 12.69 -9.39 2.76
N THR A 84 11.38 -9.30 2.95
CA THR A 84 10.42 -10.26 2.39
C THR A 84 9.93 -9.78 1.03
N TRP A 85 10.15 -10.56 -0.01
CA TRP A 85 9.54 -10.30 -1.31
C TRP A 85 8.03 -10.47 -1.21
N HIS A 86 7.27 -9.53 -1.74
CA HIS A 86 5.82 -9.58 -1.64
C HIS A 86 5.12 -8.88 -2.80
N ASN A 87 3.90 -9.31 -3.05
CA ASN A 87 2.99 -8.68 -3.99
C ASN A 87 1.60 -8.58 -3.37
N VAL A 88 0.87 -7.54 -3.72
CA VAL A 88 -0.51 -7.31 -3.27
C VAL A 88 -1.38 -7.23 -4.52
N ILE A 89 -2.38 -8.10 -4.60
CA ILE A 89 -3.20 -8.27 -5.79
C ILE A 89 -4.67 -8.08 -5.45
N ASN A 90 -5.35 -7.21 -6.19
CA ASN A 90 -6.80 -7.16 -6.17
C ASN A 90 -7.32 -8.18 -7.16
N THR A 91 -7.76 -9.34 -6.66
CA THR A 91 -8.24 -10.43 -7.51
C THR A 91 -9.67 -10.25 -7.99
N SER A 92 -10.40 -9.25 -7.48
CA SER A 92 -11.79 -9.00 -7.88
C SER A 92 -11.86 -8.46 -9.30
N LYS A 93 -12.87 -8.91 -10.04
CA LYS A 93 -13.18 -8.41 -11.39
C LYS A 93 -14.24 -7.30 -11.35
N SER A 94 -14.78 -6.99 -10.17
CA SER A 94 -15.91 -6.07 -10.03
C SER A 94 -15.74 -4.99 -8.98
N ARG A 95 -14.80 -5.12 -8.06
CA ARG A 95 -14.65 -4.21 -6.92
C ARG A 95 -13.25 -3.64 -6.82
N GLN A 96 -13.16 -2.39 -6.37
CA GLN A 96 -11.90 -1.77 -6.00
C GLN A 96 -11.43 -2.35 -4.67
N LEU A 97 -10.11 -2.35 -4.47
CA LEU A 97 -9.47 -2.70 -3.21
C LEU A 97 -8.98 -1.41 -2.57
N LYS A 98 -9.42 -1.13 -1.34
CA LYS A 98 -9.00 0.05 -0.61
C LYS A 98 -8.33 -0.36 0.68
N LEU A 99 -7.12 0.14 0.88
CA LEU A 99 -6.30 -0.22 2.01
C LEU A 99 -5.48 0.97 2.49
N TYR A 100 -5.00 0.89 3.73
CA TYR A 100 -3.92 1.77 4.15
C TYR A 100 -2.72 0.93 4.55
N THR A 101 -1.56 1.53 4.48
CA THR A 101 -0.31 0.86 4.79
C THR A 101 0.59 1.78 5.61
N LEU A 102 1.36 1.17 6.48
CA LEU A 102 2.38 1.87 7.28
C LEU A 102 3.74 1.32 6.91
N TYR A 103 4.63 2.23 6.52
CA TYR A 103 6.04 1.90 6.29
C TYR A 103 6.85 2.33 7.51
N SER A 104 7.68 1.46 8.02
CA SER A 104 8.53 1.74 9.19
C SER A 104 9.96 1.30 8.92
N PRO A 105 10.86 2.23 8.61
CA PRO A 105 10.74 3.68 8.45
C PRO A 105 10.05 4.11 7.14
N PRO A 106 9.88 5.41 6.90
CA PRO A 106 9.28 5.91 5.67
C PRO A 106 9.97 5.41 4.40
N ASN A 107 9.18 5.15 3.35
CA ASN A 107 9.65 4.56 2.10
C ASN A 107 9.47 5.47 0.87
N HIS A 108 8.50 6.37 0.90
CA HIS A 108 8.23 7.28 -0.21
C HIS A 108 8.58 8.73 0.17
N PRO A 109 8.91 9.58 -0.82
CA PRO A 109 9.04 11.01 -0.54
C PRO A 109 7.76 11.56 0.08
N ASP A 110 7.91 12.50 1.03
CA ASP A 110 6.77 13.13 1.67
C ASP A 110 5.86 13.79 0.62
N GLY A 111 4.56 13.69 0.83
CA GLY A 111 3.58 14.29 -0.08
C GLY A 111 3.38 13.56 -1.40
N THR A 112 3.96 12.37 -1.57
CA THR A 112 3.80 11.58 -2.79
C THR A 112 2.33 11.31 -3.10
N ILE A 113 1.92 11.60 -4.34
CA ILE A 113 0.62 11.24 -4.88
C ILE A 113 0.84 10.60 -6.25
N HIS A 114 0.39 9.35 -6.38
CA HIS A 114 0.31 8.67 -7.67
C HIS A 114 -1.17 8.45 -7.95
N LYS A 115 -1.71 9.14 -8.94
CA LYS A 115 -3.16 9.08 -9.22
C LYS A 115 -3.58 7.72 -9.75
N ASN A 116 -2.67 7.03 -10.44
CA ASN A 116 -2.90 5.71 -11.00
C ASN A 116 -1.60 4.91 -10.98
N LYS A 117 -1.70 3.63 -11.31
CA LYS A 117 -0.54 2.74 -11.31
C LYS A 117 0.53 3.18 -12.31
N ALA A 118 0.14 3.71 -13.46
CA ALA A 118 1.09 4.17 -14.48
C ALA A 118 1.99 5.27 -13.93
N GLU A 119 1.45 6.21 -13.16
CA GLU A 119 2.24 7.26 -12.51
C GLU A 119 3.21 6.68 -11.49
N ALA A 120 2.76 5.68 -10.72
CA ALA A 120 3.61 5.01 -9.74
C ALA A 120 4.79 4.31 -10.41
N MET A 121 4.54 3.61 -11.51
CA MET A 121 5.59 2.91 -12.25
C MET A 121 6.58 3.88 -12.90
N ALA A 122 6.10 5.00 -13.43
CA ALA A 122 6.96 6.03 -14.01
C ALA A 122 7.87 6.65 -12.96
N ALA A 123 7.34 6.91 -11.75
CA ALA A 123 8.13 7.43 -10.64
C ALA A 123 9.19 6.44 -10.19
N GLU A 124 8.85 5.16 -10.13
CA GLU A 124 9.78 4.09 -9.76
C GLU A 124 10.92 3.97 -10.76
N GLU A 125 10.64 4.02 -12.06
CA GLU A 125 11.67 4.03 -13.10
C GLU A 125 12.60 5.23 -12.96
N ALA A 126 12.05 6.41 -12.67
CA ALA A 126 12.85 7.62 -12.48
C ALA A 126 13.79 7.50 -11.27
N GLU A 127 13.32 6.84 -10.19
CA GLU A 127 14.13 6.63 -8.99
C GLU A 127 15.28 5.65 -9.22
N HIS A 128 15.15 4.73 -10.19
CA HIS A 128 16.17 3.73 -10.49
C HIS A 128 17.17 4.18 -11.56
N LYS A 129 17.03 5.39 -12.04
CA LYS A 129 17.98 6.00 -12.99
C LYS A 129 18.97 6.88 -12.24
#